data_b9b47c4196146e1ec64c9d2739d23c11
#
_entry.id   b9b47c4196146e1ec64c9d2739d23c11
#
_cell.length_a   1.000
_cell.length_b   1.000
_cell.length_c   1.000
_cell.angle_alpha   90.00
_cell.angle_beta   90.00
_cell.angle_gamma   90.00
#
_symmetry.space_group_name_H-M   'P 1'
#
loop_
_entity.id
_entity.type
_entity.pdbx_description
1 polymer ?
#
loop_
_entity_poly.entity_id
_entity_poly.type
_entity_poly.pdbx_seq_one_letter_code
_entity_poly.pdbx_strand_id
1 'polypeptide(L)'
;MVGEDGQGDRAPERTSGMLHFAGVAGSGMSALAQFHVMSGGRASGSDRAFDRGELPEIRAALQRAGIIIVAQDGSFPGVRPDAVIVSTAVEDTVPDVRAARAAGIPVRHRSELLAGFVSSRRTIAVSGTSGKSTVTAMIYEILRAAGRDPSIITGGDLLLLRSAGLLGNAAAGRSDLLVVE
;
A
#
# COMPACT_ATOMS: atom_id res chain seq x y z
N MET A 1 -33.52 32.00 -0.68
CA MET A 1 -32.79 31.43 -1.83
C MET A 1 -31.43 30.93 -1.28
N VAL A 2 -31.39 29.68 -0.85
CA VAL A 2 -30.22 29.06 -0.22
C VAL A 2 -29.55 28.24 -1.32
N GLY A 3 -28.29 28.58 -1.63
CA GLY A 3 -27.52 27.90 -2.65
C GLY A 3 -27.23 26.46 -2.24
N GLU A 4 -27.57 25.50 -3.11
CA GLU A 4 -27.16 24.12 -3.04
C GLU A 4 -25.69 24.05 -3.50
N ASP A 5 -24.77 23.92 -2.53
CA ASP A 5 -23.39 23.54 -2.80
C ASP A 5 -23.39 22.09 -3.25
N GLY A 6 -23.26 21.89 -4.55
CA GLY A 6 -23.07 20.59 -5.19
C GLY A 6 -21.81 19.89 -4.69
N GLN A 7 -21.95 19.09 -3.66
CA GLN A 7 -20.95 18.11 -3.24
C GLN A 7 -20.93 17.01 -4.30
N GLY A 8 -20.03 17.17 -5.28
CA GLY A 8 -19.83 16.20 -6.34
C GLY A 8 -19.53 14.85 -5.74
N ASP A 9 -20.44 13.93 -5.94
CA ASP A 9 -20.34 12.49 -5.69
C ASP A 9 -19.17 11.94 -6.52
N ARG A 10 -17.95 11.99 -5.96
CA ARG A 10 -16.82 11.29 -6.49
C ARG A 10 -17.03 9.82 -6.17
N ALA A 11 -17.51 9.07 -7.16
CA ALA A 11 -17.52 7.62 -7.10
C ALA A 11 -16.18 7.10 -6.54
N PRO A 12 -16.18 6.08 -5.65
CA PRO A 12 -14.96 5.56 -5.06
C PRO A 12 -14.02 5.14 -6.19
N GLU A 13 -12.85 5.76 -6.24
CA GLU A 13 -11.81 5.47 -7.24
C GLU A 13 -11.52 3.97 -7.21
N ARG A 14 -11.84 3.29 -8.30
CA ARG A 14 -11.61 1.84 -8.43
C ARG A 14 -10.13 1.56 -8.21
N THR A 15 -9.82 0.85 -7.13
CA THR A 15 -8.45 0.42 -6.77
C THR A 15 -7.88 -0.65 -7.72
N SER A 16 -8.47 -0.86 -8.90
CA SER A 16 -8.13 -1.93 -9.84
C SER A 16 -7.01 -1.58 -10.84
N GLY A 17 -6.45 -0.38 -10.76
CA GLY A 17 -5.41 0.10 -11.67
C GLY A 17 -4.02 -0.52 -11.43
N MET A 18 -3.10 -0.23 -12.36
CA MET A 18 -1.68 -0.55 -12.21
C MET A 18 -0.97 0.57 -11.47
N LEU A 19 -0.52 0.33 -10.25
CA LEU A 19 0.24 1.31 -9.45
C LEU A 19 1.72 0.92 -9.38
N HIS A 20 2.59 1.93 -9.46
CA HIS A 20 4.02 1.75 -9.22
C HIS A 20 4.40 2.34 -7.87
N PHE A 21 5.09 1.58 -7.02
CA PHE A 21 5.49 1.97 -5.68
C PHE A 21 7.00 2.25 -5.65
N ALA A 22 7.39 3.53 -5.62
CA ALA A 22 8.79 3.92 -5.48
C ALA A 22 9.22 3.81 -4.01
N GLY A 23 10.29 3.07 -3.73
CA GLY A 23 10.72 2.74 -2.37
C GLY A 23 9.87 1.64 -1.73
N VAL A 24 9.55 0.60 -2.49
CA VAL A 24 8.60 -0.47 -2.09
C VAL A 24 9.12 -1.36 -0.95
N ALA A 25 10.41 -1.37 -0.65
CA ALA A 25 10.99 -2.12 0.47
C ALA A 25 10.62 -1.53 1.85
N GLY A 26 10.25 -0.26 1.91
CA GLY A 26 9.80 0.37 3.16
C GLY A 26 8.52 -0.27 3.70
N SER A 27 8.42 -0.48 5.02
CA SER A 27 7.31 -1.22 5.66
C SER A 27 5.93 -0.69 5.31
N GLY A 28 5.73 0.64 5.33
CA GLY A 28 4.45 1.23 4.96
C GLY A 28 4.15 1.20 3.46
N MET A 29 5.18 1.20 2.60
CA MET A 29 5.01 1.09 1.15
C MET A 29 4.70 -0.36 0.74
N SER A 30 5.45 -1.32 1.29
CA SER A 30 5.20 -2.75 1.07
C SER A 30 3.83 -3.19 1.55
N ALA A 31 3.35 -2.66 2.69
CA ALA A 31 2.01 -2.94 3.19
C ALA A 31 0.93 -2.47 2.20
N LEU A 32 1.03 -1.23 1.72
CA LEU A 32 0.08 -0.67 0.75
C LEU A 32 0.12 -1.39 -0.59
N ALA A 33 1.32 -1.74 -1.08
CA ALA A 33 1.47 -2.46 -2.35
C ALA A 33 0.83 -3.86 -2.29
N GLN A 34 1.08 -4.61 -1.20
CA GLN A 34 0.45 -5.91 -0.98
C GLN A 34 -1.06 -5.78 -0.86
N PHE A 35 -1.53 -4.82 -0.06
CA PHE A 35 -2.97 -4.62 0.14
C PHE A 35 -3.68 -4.23 -1.16
N HIS A 36 -3.04 -3.41 -2.00
CA HIS A 36 -3.56 -3.06 -3.32
C HIS A 36 -3.75 -4.29 -4.20
N VAL A 37 -2.74 -5.17 -4.27
CA VAL A 37 -2.83 -6.43 -5.05
C VAL A 37 -3.89 -7.35 -4.47
N MET A 38 -3.93 -7.55 -3.14
CA MET A 38 -4.95 -8.36 -2.47
C MET A 38 -6.37 -7.82 -2.67
N SER A 39 -6.52 -6.52 -2.93
CA SER A 39 -7.80 -5.86 -3.24
C SER A 39 -8.16 -5.90 -4.73
N GLY A 40 -7.42 -6.66 -5.55
CA GLY A 40 -7.69 -6.84 -6.99
C GLY A 40 -6.98 -5.86 -7.93
N GLY A 41 -6.08 -5.00 -7.39
CA GLY A 41 -5.21 -4.15 -8.18
C GLY A 41 -3.99 -4.88 -8.71
N ARG A 42 -3.21 -4.19 -9.55
CA ARG A 42 -1.89 -4.65 -10.02
C ARG A 42 -0.82 -3.69 -9.53
N ALA A 43 0.34 -4.21 -9.19
CA ALA A 43 1.43 -3.39 -8.66
C ALA A 43 2.78 -3.75 -9.28
N SER A 44 3.57 -2.71 -9.52
CA SER A 44 5.03 -2.82 -9.64
C SER A 44 5.68 -2.00 -8.54
N GLY A 45 6.93 -2.26 -8.28
CA GLY A 45 7.68 -1.49 -7.31
C GLY A 45 9.17 -1.53 -7.56
N SER A 46 9.83 -0.48 -7.16
CA SER A 46 11.28 -0.30 -7.23
C SER A 46 11.84 0.06 -5.87
N ASP A 47 13.07 -0.29 -5.62
CA ASP A 47 13.78 0.15 -4.42
C ASP A 47 15.29 0.10 -4.65
N ARG A 48 15.98 1.13 -4.22
CA ARG A 48 17.44 1.22 -4.33
C ARG A 48 18.17 0.09 -3.61
N ALA A 49 17.60 -0.42 -2.51
CA ALA A 49 18.16 -1.56 -1.79
C ALA A 49 18.13 -2.82 -2.66
N PHE A 50 17.08 -3.02 -3.45
CA PHE A 50 17.00 -4.17 -4.37
C PHE A 50 18.00 -4.09 -5.51
N ASP A 51 18.28 -2.88 -6.02
CA ASP A 51 19.26 -2.67 -7.09
C ASP A 51 20.69 -2.96 -6.61
N ARG A 52 20.93 -2.81 -5.30
CA ARG A 52 22.22 -3.17 -4.64
C ARG A 52 22.30 -4.65 -4.25
N GLY A 53 21.25 -5.44 -4.50
CA GLY A 53 21.18 -6.84 -4.05
C GLY A 53 20.88 -7.00 -2.56
N GLU A 54 20.45 -5.92 -1.90
CA GLU A 54 20.04 -5.93 -0.49
C GLU A 54 18.60 -6.43 -0.33
N LEU A 55 18.24 -6.89 0.87
CA LEU A 55 16.88 -7.30 1.25
C LEU A 55 16.26 -8.40 0.34
N PRO A 56 16.99 -9.47 -0.02
CA PRO A 56 16.50 -10.47 -0.96
C PRO A 56 15.22 -11.17 -0.49
N GLU A 57 15.04 -11.32 0.83
CA GLU A 57 13.83 -11.95 1.40
C GLU A 57 12.59 -11.09 1.20
N ILE A 58 12.70 -9.77 1.42
CA ILE A 58 11.60 -8.82 1.20
C ILE A 58 11.24 -8.78 -0.28
N ARG A 59 12.25 -8.69 -1.16
CA ARG A 59 12.06 -8.74 -2.61
C ARG A 59 11.29 -9.99 -3.03
N ALA A 60 11.74 -11.17 -2.57
CA ALA A 60 11.10 -12.44 -2.90
C ALA A 60 9.66 -12.52 -2.35
N ALA A 61 9.41 -12.01 -1.14
CA ALA A 61 8.07 -11.98 -0.56
C ALA A 61 7.10 -11.07 -1.35
N LEU A 62 7.55 -9.89 -1.77
CA LEU A 62 6.78 -8.99 -2.61
C LEU A 62 6.46 -9.61 -3.98
N GLN A 63 7.43 -10.29 -4.59
CA GLN A 63 7.21 -11.01 -5.84
C GLN A 63 6.18 -12.14 -5.69
N ARG A 64 6.25 -12.93 -4.60
CA ARG A 64 5.23 -13.94 -4.28
C ARG A 64 3.85 -13.33 -4.06
N ALA A 65 3.77 -12.12 -3.52
CA ALA A 65 2.53 -11.38 -3.37
C ALA A 65 1.98 -10.82 -4.70
N GLY A 66 2.65 -11.07 -5.83
CA GLY A 66 2.21 -10.63 -7.15
C GLY A 66 2.68 -9.23 -7.55
N ILE A 67 3.65 -8.65 -6.83
CA ILE A 67 4.21 -7.34 -7.15
C ILE A 67 5.40 -7.52 -8.11
N ILE A 68 5.38 -6.81 -9.23
CA ILE A 68 6.45 -6.83 -10.23
C ILE A 68 7.59 -5.94 -9.73
N ILE A 69 8.73 -6.52 -9.38
CA ILE A 69 9.90 -5.75 -8.92
C ILE A 69 10.77 -5.39 -10.12
N VAL A 70 11.00 -4.09 -10.30
CA VAL A 70 11.81 -3.50 -11.37
C VAL A 70 12.95 -2.67 -10.78
N ALA A 71 13.95 -2.32 -11.59
CA ALA A 71 15.00 -1.40 -11.20
C ALA A 71 14.44 0.02 -10.96
N GLN A 72 15.05 0.77 -10.05
CA GLN A 72 14.68 2.16 -9.76
C GLN A 72 15.36 3.12 -10.75
N ASP A 73 15.15 2.90 -12.04
CA ASP A 73 15.79 3.64 -13.15
C ASP A 73 14.81 4.49 -13.99
N GLY A 74 13.53 4.44 -13.64
CA GLY A 74 12.46 5.16 -14.32
C GLY A 74 11.98 4.51 -15.62
N SER A 75 12.42 3.29 -15.93
CA SER A 75 12.08 2.65 -17.21
C SER A 75 10.67 2.04 -17.26
N PHE A 76 10.06 1.71 -16.13
CA PHE A 76 8.75 1.03 -16.01
C PHE A 76 8.58 -0.10 -17.03
N PRO A 77 9.49 -1.09 -17.10
CA PRO A 77 9.55 -2.07 -18.17
C PRO A 77 8.26 -2.89 -18.27
N GLY A 78 7.66 -2.89 -19.47
CA GLY A 78 6.49 -3.70 -19.80
C GLY A 78 5.15 -3.18 -19.30
N VAL A 79 5.10 -2.11 -18.48
CA VAL A 79 3.82 -1.60 -17.96
C VAL A 79 3.89 -0.10 -17.69
N ARG A 80 3.00 0.66 -18.34
CA ARG A 80 2.78 2.05 -17.94
C ARG A 80 1.88 2.08 -16.71
N PRO A 81 2.33 2.60 -15.55
CA PRO A 81 1.48 2.71 -14.37
C PRO A 81 0.44 3.84 -14.53
N ASP A 82 -0.72 3.67 -13.93
CA ASP A 82 -1.75 4.70 -13.85
C ASP A 82 -1.36 5.81 -12.86
N ALA A 83 -0.54 5.47 -11.86
CA ALA A 83 0.08 6.43 -10.95
C ALA A 83 1.36 5.85 -10.33
N VAL A 84 2.28 6.73 -9.95
CA VAL A 84 3.44 6.42 -9.11
C VAL A 84 3.16 6.83 -7.68
N ILE A 85 3.28 5.88 -6.75
CA ILE A 85 3.06 6.10 -5.33
C ILE A 85 4.40 6.36 -4.64
N VAL A 86 4.46 7.46 -3.88
CA VAL A 86 5.66 7.89 -3.16
C VAL A 86 5.39 8.06 -1.67
N SER A 87 6.45 8.00 -0.86
CA SER A 87 6.43 8.42 0.55
C SER A 87 7.22 9.72 0.72
N THR A 88 7.14 10.32 1.91
CA THR A 88 7.95 11.50 2.26
C THR A 88 9.47 11.25 2.19
N ALA A 89 9.90 9.99 2.24
CA ALA A 89 11.32 9.61 2.10
C ALA A 89 11.79 9.52 0.63
N VAL A 90 10.87 9.61 -0.33
CA VAL A 90 11.19 9.55 -1.77
C VAL A 90 11.33 10.98 -2.29
N GLU A 91 12.56 11.34 -2.62
CA GLU A 91 12.88 12.66 -3.17
C GLU A 91 12.42 12.80 -4.63
N ASP A 92 12.17 14.03 -5.06
CA ASP A 92 11.84 14.36 -6.46
C ASP A 92 12.95 13.99 -7.46
N THR A 93 14.16 13.76 -6.97
CA THR A 93 15.34 13.35 -7.75
C THR A 93 15.34 11.86 -8.12
N VAL A 94 14.48 11.05 -7.48
CA VAL A 94 14.38 9.62 -7.78
C VAL A 94 13.99 9.40 -9.24
N PRO A 95 14.70 8.53 -9.99
CA PRO A 95 14.46 8.32 -11.42
C PRO A 95 13.01 8.05 -11.79
N ASP A 96 12.30 7.24 -11.00
CA ASP A 96 10.89 6.90 -11.23
C ASP A 96 9.97 8.11 -11.13
N VAL A 97 10.22 9.00 -10.17
CA VAL A 97 9.44 10.24 -10.01
C VAL A 97 9.66 11.18 -11.19
N ARG A 98 10.92 11.33 -11.61
CA ARG A 98 11.27 12.16 -12.78
C ARG A 98 10.67 11.61 -14.06
N ALA A 99 10.77 10.30 -14.27
CA ALA A 99 10.20 9.64 -15.45
C ALA A 99 8.68 9.74 -15.47
N ALA A 100 8.02 9.55 -14.34
CA ALA A 100 6.57 9.70 -14.23
C ALA A 100 6.12 11.10 -14.61
N ARG A 101 6.76 12.15 -14.05
CA ARG A 101 6.45 13.54 -14.39
C ARG A 101 6.67 13.85 -15.87
N ALA A 102 7.79 13.39 -16.44
CA ALA A 102 8.10 13.57 -17.86
C ALA A 102 7.08 12.89 -18.79
N ALA A 103 6.53 11.75 -18.35
CA ALA A 103 5.51 10.99 -19.08
C ALA A 103 4.06 11.42 -18.78
N GLY A 104 3.86 12.45 -17.94
CA GLY A 104 2.52 12.88 -17.51
C GLY A 104 1.77 11.84 -16.66
N ILE A 105 2.50 10.93 -15.99
CA ILE A 105 1.93 9.96 -15.06
C ILE A 105 1.74 10.64 -13.71
N PRO A 106 0.54 10.57 -13.08
CA PRO A 106 0.30 11.13 -11.77
C PRO A 106 1.25 10.58 -10.72
N VAL A 107 1.84 11.46 -9.91
CA VAL A 107 2.60 11.09 -8.71
C VAL A 107 1.74 11.41 -7.50
N ARG A 108 1.43 10.40 -6.69
CA ARG A 108 0.54 10.50 -5.53
C ARG A 108 1.28 10.10 -4.26
N HIS A 109 0.96 10.76 -3.16
CA HIS A 109 1.51 10.38 -1.88
C HIS A 109 0.81 9.12 -1.33
N ARG A 110 1.56 8.25 -0.64
CA ARG A 110 1.02 7.01 -0.05
C ARG A 110 -0.18 7.23 0.88
N SER A 111 -0.26 8.39 1.54
CA SER A 111 -1.38 8.74 2.41
C SER A 111 -2.69 8.92 1.64
N GLU A 112 -2.65 9.37 0.39
CA GLU A 112 -3.84 9.49 -0.46
C GLU A 112 -4.39 8.11 -0.82
N LEU A 113 -3.50 7.16 -1.15
CA LEU A 113 -3.89 5.77 -1.40
C LEU A 113 -4.48 5.13 -0.14
N LEU A 114 -3.83 5.33 1.01
CA LEU A 114 -4.33 4.85 2.30
C LEU A 114 -5.70 5.45 2.61
N ALA A 115 -5.89 6.76 2.42
CA ALA A 115 -7.17 7.43 2.62
C ALA A 115 -8.28 6.84 1.74
N GLY A 116 -7.97 6.45 0.50
CA GLY A 116 -8.89 5.75 -0.39
C GLY A 116 -9.34 4.39 0.18
N PHE A 117 -8.42 3.60 0.74
CA PHE A 117 -8.76 2.33 1.40
C PHE A 117 -9.59 2.55 2.66
N VAL A 118 -9.24 3.54 3.47
CA VAL A 118 -9.93 3.89 4.71
C VAL A 118 -11.37 4.36 4.43
N SER A 119 -11.57 5.24 3.45
CA SER A 119 -12.88 5.80 3.13
C SER A 119 -13.85 4.79 2.50
N SER A 120 -13.31 3.73 1.90
CA SER A 120 -14.13 2.68 1.25
C SER A 120 -14.54 1.54 2.20
N ARG A 121 -14.12 1.57 3.49
CA ARG A 121 -14.33 0.48 4.45
C ARG A 121 -14.72 1.01 5.83
N ARG A 122 -15.32 0.14 6.65
CA ARG A 122 -15.48 0.39 8.08
C ARG A 122 -14.13 0.25 8.76
N THR A 123 -13.51 1.37 9.11
CA THR A 123 -12.13 1.40 9.53
C THR A 123 -11.97 1.67 11.03
N ILE A 124 -11.08 0.91 11.65
CA ILE A 124 -10.52 1.18 12.98
C ILE A 124 -9.11 1.70 12.77
N ALA A 125 -8.91 3.01 12.98
CA ALA A 125 -7.61 3.65 12.84
C ALA A 125 -6.95 3.80 14.21
N VAL A 126 -5.71 3.33 14.34
CA VAL A 126 -4.91 3.43 15.55
C VAL A 126 -3.85 4.51 15.35
N SER A 127 -3.90 5.58 16.14
CA SER A 127 -2.92 6.64 16.12
C SER A 127 -2.23 6.78 17.48
N GLY A 128 -1.07 7.41 17.49
CA GLY A 128 -0.31 7.64 18.73
C GLY A 128 1.20 7.70 18.47
N THR A 129 1.94 8.12 19.47
CA THR A 129 3.41 8.21 19.41
C THR A 129 4.09 6.85 19.58
N SER A 130 3.50 5.95 20.40
CA SER A 130 4.04 4.64 20.72
C SER A 130 2.92 3.59 20.81
N GLY A 131 3.26 2.32 20.63
CA GLY A 131 2.34 1.19 20.80
C GLY A 131 1.34 0.96 19.65
N LYS A 132 1.35 1.79 18.59
CA LYS A 132 0.38 1.67 17.50
C LYS A 132 0.33 0.27 16.90
N SER A 133 1.45 -0.25 16.42
CA SER A 133 1.50 -1.58 15.77
C SER A 133 1.05 -2.71 16.69
N THR A 134 1.38 -2.61 17.99
CA THR A 134 0.93 -3.59 18.98
C THR A 134 -0.59 -3.56 19.14
N VAL A 135 -1.16 -2.37 19.32
CA VAL A 135 -2.62 -2.22 19.48
C VAL A 135 -3.35 -2.62 18.19
N THR A 136 -2.83 -2.25 17.04
CA THR A 136 -3.37 -2.64 15.73
C THR A 136 -3.38 -4.15 15.57
N ALA A 137 -2.29 -4.83 15.93
CA ALA A 137 -2.20 -6.29 15.92
C ALA A 137 -3.21 -6.93 16.88
N MET A 138 -3.31 -6.44 18.11
CA MET A 138 -4.26 -6.95 19.10
C MET A 138 -5.71 -6.83 18.61
N ILE A 139 -6.11 -5.67 18.09
CA ILE A 139 -7.45 -5.46 17.54
C ILE A 139 -7.72 -6.43 16.40
N TYR A 140 -6.75 -6.57 15.48
CA TYR A 140 -6.87 -7.48 14.33
C TYR A 140 -7.07 -8.93 14.78
N GLU A 141 -6.26 -9.41 15.74
CA GLU A 141 -6.36 -10.78 16.24
C GLU A 141 -7.66 -11.04 17.01
N ILE A 142 -8.11 -10.09 17.84
CA ILE A 142 -9.41 -10.18 18.54
C ILE A 142 -10.55 -10.30 17.53
N LEU A 143 -10.57 -9.47 16.49
CA LEU A 143 -11.61 -9.51 15.46
C LEU A 143 -11.58 -10.84 14.70
N ARG A 144 -10.38 -11.38 14.39
CA ARG A 144 -10.23 -12.70 13.77
C ARG A 144 -10.74 -13.83 14.67
N ALA A 145 -10.35 -13.80 15.94
CA ALA A 145 -10.82 -14.78 16.92
C ALA A 145 -12.35 -14.74 17.08
N ALA A 146 -12.97 -13.57 16.93
CA ALA A 146 -14.41 -13.38 16.88
C ALA A 146 -15.06 -13.76 15.52
N GLY A 147 -14.33 -14.37 14.60
CA GLY A 147 -14.84 -14.82 13.30
C GLY A 147 -15.17 -13.71 12.30
N ARG A 148 -14.58 -12.49 12.47
CA ARG A 148 -14.94 -11.32 11.66
C ARG A 148 -14.21 -11.21 10.32
N ASP A 149 -13.10 -11.88 10.13
CA ASP A 149 -12.25 -11.83 8.93
C ASP A 149 -11.91 -10.40 8.44
N PRO A 150 -11.29 -9.55 9.29
CA PRO A 150 -10.94 -8.18 8.96
C PRO A 150 -9.75 -8.09 8.02
N SER A 151 -9.61 -6.96 7.33
CA SER A 151 -8.37 -6.53 6.67
C SER A 151 -7.44 -5.80 7.65
N ILE A 152 -6.13 -5.77 7.35
CA ILE A 152 -5.15 -5.00 8.12
C ILE A 152 -4.12 -4.35 7.21
N ILE A 153 -3.72 -3.12 7.55
CA ILE A 153 -2.55 -2.41 7.02
C ILE A 153 -1.80 -1.82 8.22
N THR A 154 -0.55 -2.23 8.41
CA THR A 154 0.28 -1.80 9.54
C THR A 154 1.73 -1.60 9.13
N GLY A 155 2.47 -0.75 9.83
CA GLY A 155 3.93 -0.67 9.71
C GLY A 155 4.66 -1.77 10.47
N GLY A 156 3.95 -2.50 11.34
CA GLY A 156 4.47 -3.61 12.13
C GLY A 156 4.59 -4.90 11.33
N ASP A 157 5.07 -5.92 12.02
CA ASP A 157 5.33 -7.25 11.45
C ASP A 157 4.64 -8.31 12.32
N LEU A 158 3.52 -8.82 11.82
CA LEU A 158 2.73 -9.84 12.49
C LEU A 158 3.21 -11.24 12.10
N LEU A 159 3.73 -11.99 13.07
CA LEU A 159 4.20 -13.37 12.87
C LEU A 159 3.13 -14.27 12.25
N LEU A 160 1.87 -14.07 12.62
CA LEU A 160 0.74 -14.79 12.08
C LEU A 160 0.63 -14.62 10.55
N LEU A 161 0.87 -13.43 10.02
CA LEU A 161 0.82 -13.16 8.58
C LEU A 161 2.07 -13.69 7.87
N ARG A 162 3.23 -13.67 8.51
CA ARG A 162 4.47 -14.29 8.00
C ARG A 162 4.31 -15.80 7.81
N SER A 163 3.71 -16.48 8.76
CA SER A 163 3.44 -17.91 8.65
C SER A 163 2.51 -18.27 7.49
N ALA A 164 1.72 -17.32 7.00
CA ALA A 164 0.93 -17.43 5.77
C ALA A 164 1.69 -17.04 4.49
N GLY A 165 3.01 -16.79 4.56
CA GLY A 165 3.85 -16.44 3.42
C GLY A 165 3.82 -14.96 3.01
N LEU A 166 3.18 -14.10 3.82
CA LEU A 166 3.09 -12.65 3.63
C LEU A 166 4.24 -11.92 4.34
N LEU A 167 4.40 -10.61 4.09
CA LEU A 167 5.40 -9.78 4.79
C LEU A 167 5.02 -9.40 6.24
N GLY A 168 3.89 -9.86 6.74
CA GLY A 168 3.49 -9.57 8.12
C GLY A 168 2.85 -8.19 8.35
N ASN A 169 2.76 -7.34 7.35
CA ASN A 169 2.31 -5.96 7.49
C ASN A 169 1.01 -5.62 6.74
N ALA A 170 0.43 -6.56 6.00
CA ALA A 170 -0.88 -6.41 5.36
C ALA A 170 -1.57 -7.75 5.16
N ALA A 171 -2.89 -7.74 5.26
CA ALA A 171 -3.75 -8.83 4.82
C ALA A 171 -5.12 -8.28 4.41
N ALA A 172 -5.72 -8.86 3.38
CA ALA A 172 -7.09 -8.57 2.99
C ALA A 172 -8.01 -9.68 3.52
N GLY A 173 -8.95 -9.30 4.38
CA GLY A 173 -10.07 -10.14 4.79
C GLY A 173 -11.27 -9.97 3.87
N ARG A 174 -12.27 -10.82 4.05
CA ARG A 174 -13.51 -10.78 3.26
C ARG A 174 -14.57 -9.84 3.81
N SER A 175 -14.43 -9.36 5.05
CA SER A 175 -15.34 -8.38 5.60
C SER A 175 -15.02 -6.97 5.14
N ASP A 176 -15.94 -6.04 5.39
CA ASP A 176 -15.76 -4.61 5.15
C ASP A 176 -14.88 -3.92 6.22
N LEU A 177 -14.43 -4.66 7.23
CA LEU A 177 -13.61 -4.13 8.31
C LEU A 177 -12.15 -3.98 7.90
N LEU A 178 -11.56 -2.81 8.20
CA LEU A 178 -10.15 -2.52 8.04
C LEU A 178 -9.57 -2.03 9.37
N VAL A 179 -8.46 -2.63 9.81
CA VAL A 179 -7.66 -2.13 10.94
C VAL A 179 -6.41 -1.50 10.37
N VAL A 180 -6.09 -0.27 10.78
CA VAL A 180 -4.96 0.49 10.20
C VAL A 180 -4.24 1.35 11.24
N GLU A 181 -2.93 1.57 11.05
CA GLU A 181 -2.14 2.55 11.79
C GLU A 181 -1.46 3.58 10.88
#